data_13fa93a52de653996dadf14581b1e60c
#
_entry.id   13fa93a52de653996dadf14581b1e60c
#
_cell.length_a   1.000
_cell.length_b   1.000
_cell.length_c   1.000
_cell.angle_alpha   90.00
_cell.angle_beta   90.00
_cell.angle_gamma   90.00
#
_symmetry.space_group_name_H-M   'P 1'
#
loop_
_entity.id
_entity.type
_entity.pdbx_description
1 polymer ?
#
loop_
_entity_poly.entity_id
_entity_poly.type
_entity_poly.pdbx_seq_one_letter_code
_entity_poly.pdbx_strand_id
1 'polypeptide(L)'
;MSPTQVIVIGAGSAAQTALAGLRSAGITDVVQPRGEVISSRFDDDTHTWELRTAAGETLLGRVVIAAHQPALVAWTPKLAGRKEFRGTSFHAARWDPDFNPVGKRIAVIGTDSTAGHYLGQLTAAAASVSVFAHAPRRIVAELPLPPTRVKRWLRRRAALGRQQSRPALVASPISAITPSGIRTGDGIDHRVDAIVYGTGFAIPDQTPELVGAGGVSINEAWADGMEPFLGVAIRGFPNYFLITGPDAGAQVRYVAECLALMDRSASTRIEVLRSSQQVFNERAHFGPAQPFPVASAFELSSDARCDDQTYDGLATLTIAGTAHPVRVRLSGRLDPIDGRYHWQGTLFSSPAQPLPDEVLRQIRTATLTVGERSAAARIVEQTPWGTHSVAGVGAPPYAMTEF
;
A
#
# COMPACT_ATOMS: atom_id res chain seq x y z
N MET A 1 13.19 31.02 -0.74
CA MET A 1 14.31 30.04 -0.61
C MET A 1 14.12 29.04 -1.74
N SER A 2 15.18 28.66 -2.44
CA SER A 2 15.10 27.58 -3.41
C SER A 2 14.90 26.25 -2.67
N PRO A 3 14.02 25.36 -3.15
CA PRO A 3 13.81 24.07 -2.50
C PRO A 3 15.04 23.17 -2.65
N THR A 4 15.42 22.51 -1.58
CA THR A 4 16.41 21.42 -1.60
C THR A 4 15.86 20.19 -2.34
N GLN A 5 16.72 19.37 -2.93
CA GLN A 5 16.24 18.18 -3.64
C GLN A 5 15.61 17.19 -2.67
N VAL A 6 16.27 16.85 -1.56
CA VAL A 6 15.78 15.85 -0.60
C VAL A 6 15.97 16.33 0.84
N ILE A 7 14.93 16.19 1.67
CA ILE A 7 15.00 16.33 3.12
C ILE A 7 14.90 14.96 3.78
N VAL A 8 15.86 14.59 4.62
CA VAL A 8 15.85 13.35 5.39
C VAL A 8 15.53 13.64 6.85
N ILE A 9 14.38 13.17 7.34
CA ILE A 9 13.97 13.33 8.74
C ILE A 9 14.43 12.12 9.54
N GLY A 10 15.17 12.35 10.62
CA GLY A 10 15.66 11.34 11.54
C GLY A 10 17.17 11.35 11.70
N ALA A 11 17.65 10.72 12.79
CA ALA A 11 19.07 10.64 13.13
C ALA A 11 19.55 9.20 13.40
N GLY A 12 18.63 8.22 13.44
CA GLY A 12 18.93 6.82 13.74
C GLY A 12 19.53 6.04 12.55
N SER A 13 19.69 4.74 12.73
CA SER A 13 20.26 3.84 11.72
C SER A 13 19.53 3.86 10.38
N ALA A 14 18.21 3.98 10.39
CA ALA A 14 17.40 4.11 9.17
C ALA A 14 17.75 5.39 8.38
N ALA A 15 17.93 6.52 9.07
CA ALA A 15 18.33 7.78 8.45
C ALA A 15 19.76 7.68 7.89
N GLN A 16 20.68 7.05 8.62
CA GLN A 16 22.05 6.83 8.14
C GLN A 16 22.06 5.94 6.88
N THR A 17 21.23 4.90 6.87
CA THR A 17 21.05 4.03 5.69
C THR A 17 20.49 4.81 4.51
N ALA A 18 19.49 5.69 4.75
CA ALA A 18 18.93 6.57 3.72
C ALA A 18 19.99 7.49 3.13
N LEU A 19 20.75 8.19 3.97
CA LEU A 19 21.82 9.10 3.54
C LEU A 19 22.91 8.36 2.73
N ALA A 20 23.32 7.18 3.19
CA ALA A 20 24.33 6.39 2.48
C ALA A 20 23.79 5.92 1.11
N GLY A 21 22.54 5.44 1.04
CA GLY A 21 21.92 5.00 -0.19
C GLY A 21 21.71 6.13 -1.20
N LEU A 22 21.28 7.30 -0.75
CA LEU A 22 21.14 8.49 -1.60
C LEU A 22 22.48 8.92 -2.21
N ARG A 23 23.55 8.97 -1.38
CA ARG A 23 24.90 9.26 -1.89
C ARG A 23 25.36 8.26 -2.92
N SER A 24 25.11 6.97 -2.67
CA SER A 24 25.44 5.90 -3.63
C SER A 24 24.68 6.01 -4.94
N ALA A 25 23.48 6.59 -4.91
CA ALA A 25 22.67 6.89 -6.08
C ALA A 25 23.03 8.24 -6.77
N GLY A 26 24.05 8.96 -6.27
CA GLY A 26 24.50 10.23 -6.82
C GLY A 26 23.68 11.44 -6.36
N ILE A 27 22.76 11.27 -5.41
CA ILE A 27 21.93 12.36 -4.87
C ILE A 27 22.68 13.03 -3.73
N THR A 28 23.16 14.25 -3.97
CA THR A 28 24.04 15.00 -3.05
C THR A 28 23.39 16.21 -2.39
N ASP A 29 22.34 16.78 -3.00
CA ASP A 29 21.57 17.89 -2.42
C ASP A 29 20.56 17.34 -1.39
N VAL A 30 21.09 17.01 -0.21
CA VAL A 30 20.34 16.39 0.89
C VAL A 30 20.54 17.20 2.17
N VAL A 31 19.44 17.56 2.83
CA VAL A 31 19.43 18.30 4.09
C VAL A 31 18.74 17.48 5.17
N GLN A 32 19.24 17.58 6.40
CA GLN A 32 18.56 17.07 7.59
C GLN A 32 18.10 18.26 8.45
N PRO A 33 16.84 18.24 8.97
CA PRO A 33 16.35 19.25 9.89
C PRO A 33 17.19 19.31 11.19
N ARG A 34 17.40 20.49 11.71
CA ARG A 34 18.05 20.72 13.02
C ARG A 34 17.00 20.67 14.12
N GLY A 35 16.60 19.50 14.52
CA GLY A 35 15.61 19.31 15.58
C GLY A 35 14.39 18.52 15.15
N GLU A 36 13.41 18.47 16.03
CA GLU A 36 12.17 17.73 15.81
C GLU A 36 11.28 18.46 14.79
N VAL A 37 10.84 17.75 13.76
CA VAL A 37 9.85 18.26 12.80
C VAL A 37 8.48 18.15 13.44
N ILE A 38 7.77 19.28 13.54
CA ILE A 38 6.42 19.36 14.12
C ILE A 38 5.31 19.49 13.09
N SER A 39 5.66 19.91 11.86
CA SER A 39 4.70 20.05 10.77
C SER A 39 5.38 19.76 9.44
N SER A 40 4.68 19.05 8.56
CA SER A 40 5.05 18.79 7.15
C SER A 40 3.82 18.99 6.30
N ARG A 41 3.86 19.91 5.33
CA ARG A 41 2.75 20.24 4.46
C ARG A 41 3.19 20.23 3.00
N PHE A 42 2.41 19.54 2.17
CA PHE A 42 2.62 19.53 0.73
C PHE A 42 1.97 20.75 0.09
N ASP A 43 2.68 21.36 -0.83
CA ASP A 43 2.19 22.44 -1.68
C ASP A 43 1.88 21.86 -3.07
N ASP A 44 0.60 21.84 -3.43
CA ASP A 44 0.12 21.29 -4.70
C ASP A 44 0.51 22.16 -5.90
N ASP A 45 0.78 23.47 -5.70
CA ASP A 45 1.16 24.38 -6.77
C ASP A 45 2.64 24.26 -7.16
N THR A 46 3.50 23.98 -6.20
CA THR A 46 4.96 23.91 -6.41
C THR A 46 5.50 22.48 -6.37
N HIS A 47 4.68 21.50 -5.98
CA HIS A 47 5.07 20.12 -5.72
C HIS A 47 6.22 20.00 -4.72
N THR A 48 6.22 20.85 -3.69
CA THR A 48 7.24 20.87 -2.64
C THR A 48 6.64 20.65 -1.26
N TRP A 49 7.46 20.19 -0.37
CA TRP A 49 7.14 20.05 1.06
C TRP A 49 7.71 21.23 1.85
N GLU A 50 6.87 21.86 2.67
CA GLU A 50 7.28 22.76 3.73
C GLU A 50 7.33 22.01 5.04
N LEU A 51 8.49 21.97 5.68
CA LEU A 51 8.70 21.38 7.00
C LEU A 51 9.01 22.45 8.01
N ARG A 52 8.41 22.37 9.20
CA ARG A 52 8.70 23.24 10.33
C ARG A 52 9.20 22.43 11.50
N THR A 53 10.26 22.91 12.14
CA THR A 53 10.82 22.29 13.35
C THR A 53 10.36 22.99 14.62
N ALA A 54 10.43 22.31 15.75
CA ALA A 54 10.16 22.88 17.07
C ALA A 54 11.09 24.07 17.41
N ALA A 55 12.26 24.12 16.77
CA ALA A 55 13.23 25.24 16.91
C ALA A 55 12.90 26.45 16.03
N GLY A 56 11.80 26.40 15.23
CA GLY A 56 11.38 27.49 14.36
C GLY A 56 12.08 27.49 12.98
N GLU A 57 12.87 26.47 12.65
CA GLU A 57 13.46 26.32 11.32
C GLU A 57 12.36 25.92 10.32
N THR A 58 12.36 26.55 9.15
CA THR A 58 11.51 26.19 8.02
C THR A 58 12.39 25.70 6.88
N LEU A 59 12.08 24.51 6.36
CA LEU A 59 12.77 23.87 5.23
C LEU A 59 11.80 23.66 4.08
N LEU A 60 12.25 23.93 2.86
CA LEU A 60 11.53 23.61 1.63
C LEU A 60 12.29 22.51 0.90
N GLY A 61 11.60 21.43 0.55
CA GLY A 61 12.19 20.31 -0.18
C GLY A 61 11.26 19.71 -1.19
N ARG A 62 11.82 19.25 -2.31
CA ARG A 62 11.03 18.55 -3.33
C ARG A 62 10.60 17.17 -2.85
N VAL A 63 11.47 16.48 -2.15
CA VAL A 63 11.25 15.12 -1.66
C VAL A 63 11.56 15.07 -0.15
N VAL A 64 10.74 14.32 0.58
CA VAL A 64 10.96 14.03 2.00
C VAL A 64 11.14 12.54 2.19
N ILE A 65 12.14 12.14 2.96
CA ILE A 65 12.35 10.77 3.42
C ILE A 65 12.27 10.75 4.93
N ALA A 66 11.15 10.25 5.46
CA ALA A 66 10.93 10.12 6.89
C ALA A 66 11.53 8.80 7.39
N ALA A 67 12.73 8.88 7.94
CA ALA A 67 13.49 7.78 8.50
C ALA A 67 13.62 7.86 10.03
N HIS A 68 12.73 8.60 10.68
CA HIS A 68 12.62 8.64 12.13
C HIS A 68 11.72 7.49 12.63
N GLN A 69 11.96 7.00 13.83
CA GLN A 69 11.13 6.00 14.45
C GLN A 69 10.55 6.52 15.78
N PRO A 70 9.27 6.23 16.04
CA PRO A 70 8.35 5.52 15.17
C PRO A 70 7.52 6.49 14.30
N ALA A 71 7.74 6.49 12.98
CA ALA A 71 6.84 7.19 12.06
C ALA A 71 5.40 6.60 12.13
N LEU A 72 5.31 5.31 12.44
CA LEU A 72 4.08 4.54 12.59
C LEU A 72 4.20 3.62 13.80
N VAL A 73 3.10 3.38 14.50
CA VAL A 73 3.05 2.46 15.65
C VAL A 73 2.51 1.12 15.21
N ALA A 74 3.21 0.05 15.60
CA ALA A 74 2.73 -1.31 15.40
C ALA A 74 1.33 -1.50 16.04
N TRP A 75 0.34 -1.81 15.22
CA TRP A 75 -1.03 -2.00 15.69
C TRP A 75 -1.29 -3.46 16.05
N THR A 76 -1.97 -3.67 17.16
CA THR A 76 -2.34 -5.02 17.60
C THR A 76 -3.84 -5.07 17.88
N PRO A 77 -4.59 -6.04 17.34
CA PRO A 77 -6.03 -6.12 17.52
C PRO A 77 -6.42 -6.39 18.98
N LYS A 78 -7.59 -5.89 19.36
CA LYS A 78 -8.19 -6.17 20.65
C LYS A 78 -8.82 -7.58 20.62
N LEU A 79 -8.03 -8.61 20.94
CA LEU A 79 -8.49 -10.00 21.04
C LEU A 79 -8.77 -10.34 22.49
N ALA A 80 -9.89 -11.04 22.72
CA ALA A 80 -10.25 -11.52 24.05
C ALA A 80 -9.16 -12.45 24.61
N GLY A 81 -8.84 -12.34 25.89
CA GLY A 81 -7.83 -13.17 26.57
C GLY A 81 -6.36 -12.86 26.20
N ARG A 82 -6.08 -11.84 25.39
CA ARG A 82 -4.72 -11.53 24.95
C ARG A 82 -3.72 -11.36 26.13
N LYS A 83 -4.16 -10.74 27.22
CA LYS A 83 -3.32 -10.51 28.41
C LYS A 83 -3.05 -11.77 29.22
N GLU A 84 -3.81 -12.83 28.98
CA GLU A 84 -3.71 -14.11 29.68
C GLU A 84 -2.68 -15.05 29.06
N PHE A 85 -2.24 -14.76 27.83
CA PHE A 85 -1.26 -15.59 27.15
C PHE A 85 0.07 -15.62 27.90
N ARG A 86 0.56 -16.84 28.19
CA ARG A 86 1.77 -17.04 28.99
C ARG A 86 3.04 -17.20 28.14
N GLY A 87 2.90 -17.33 26.83
CA GLY A 87 4.03 -17.40 25.90
C GLY A 87 4.56 -16.03 25.51
N THR A 88 5.56 -16.02 24.64
CA THR A 88 6.12 -14.79 24.07
C THR A 88 5.16 -14.20 23.05
N SER A 89 4.88 -12.89 23.10
CA SER A 89 4.08 -12.24 22.08
C SER A 89 4.61 -10.86 21.75
N PHE A 90 4.79 -10.58 20.44
CA PHE A 90 5.28 -9.29 19.93
C PHE A 90 4.79 -9.03 18.51
N HIS A 91 4.90 -7.78 18.07
CA HIS A 91 4.59 -7.41 16.70
C HIS A 91 5.84 -7.54 15.83
N ALA A 92 5.69 -8.05 14.61
CA ALA A 92 6.80 -8.26 13.66
C ALA A 92 7.61 -6.98 13.38
N ALA A 93 6.96 -5.80 13.39
CA ALA A 93 7.64 -4.52 13.26
C ALA A 93 8.50 -4.12 14.48
N ARG A 94 8.34 -4.80 15.59
CA ARG A 94 9.16 -4.70 16.80
C ARG A 94 9.76 -6.06 17.10
N TRP A 95 10.52 -6.56 16.15
CA TRP A 95 11.15 -7.87 16.27
C TRP A 95 12.03 -7.91 17.51
N ASP A 96 11.83 -8.95 18.32
CA ASP A 96 12.67 -9.21 19.47
C ASP A 96 13.96 -9.91 18.99
N PRO A 97 15.13 -9.26 19.07
CA PRO A 97 16.38 -9.85 18.59
C PRO A 97 16.79 -11.12 19.35
N ASP A 98 16.33 -11.26 20.60
CA ASP A 98 16.63 -12.41 21.47
C ASP A 98 15.62 -13.56 21.28
N PHE A 99 14.60 -13.37 20.44
CA PHE A 99 13.60 -14.40 20.19
C PHE A 99 14.20 -15.57 19.41
N ASN A 100 14.27 -16.72 20.07
CA ASN A 100 14.68 -17.96 19.44
C ASN A 100 13.46 -18.78 19.01
N PRO A 101 13.21 -18.98 17.71
CA PRO A 101 12.09 -19.76 17.19
C PRO A 101 12.28 -21.27 17.23
N VAL A 102 13.51 -21.77 17.47
CA VAL A 102 13.85 -23.20 17.39
C VAL A 102 12.99 -24.04 18.33
N GLY A 103 12.35 -25.05 17.77
CA GLY A 103 11.50 -25.99 18.52
C GLY A 103 10.17 -25.42 19.01
N LYS A 104 9.85 -24.17 18.76
CA LYS A 104 8.60 -23.52 19.20
C LYS A 104 7.48 -23.73 18.17
N ARG A 105 6.25 -23.81 18.67
CA ARG A 105 5.02 -23.71 17.88
C ARG A 105 4.65 -22.22 17.85
N ILE A 106 4.62 -21.64 16.67
CA ILE A 106 4.44 -20.20 16.48
C ILE A 106 3.14 -19.92 15.76
N ALA A 107 2.34 -19.02 16.33
CA ALA A 107 1.21 -18.43 15.63
C ALA A 107 1.63 -17.08 15.03
N VAL A 108 1.29 -16.86 13.77
CA VAL A 108 1.39 -15.56 13.12
C VAL A 108 -0.02 -15.04 12.88
N ILE A 109 -0.39 -13.95 13.55
CA ILE A 109 -1.71 -13.32 13.42
C ILE A 109 -1.61 -12.14 12.46
N GLY A 110 -2.32 -12.26 11.35
CA GLY A 110 -2.16 -11.32 10.23
C GLY A 110 -0.91 -11.63 9.41
N THR A 111 -0.83 -10.99 8.24
CA THR A 111 0.24 -11.22 7.26
C THR A 111 0.60 -9.92 6.57
N ASP A 112 0.90 -8.87 7.35
CA ASP A 112 1.49 -7.66 6.81
C ASP A 112 2.88 -7.95 6.20
N SER A 113 3.43 -7.00 5.47
CA SER A 113 4.72 -7.17 4.80
C SER A 113 5.85 -7.43 5.78
N THR A 114 5.73 -6.92 7.02
CA THR A 114 6.74 -7.11 8.07
C THR A 114 6.72 -8.55 8.59
N ALA A 115 5.55 -9.11 8.90
CA ALA A 115 5.43 -10.52 9.27
C ALA A 115 5.84 -11.44 8.12
N GLY A 116 5.44 -11.09 6.89
CA GLY A 116 5.85 -11.80 5.67
C GLY A 116 7.36 -11.90 5.54
N HIS A 117 8.10 -10.83 5.87
CA HIS A 117 9.56 -10.80 5.84
C HIS A 117 10.19 -11.91 6.70
N TYR A 118 9.67 -12.11 7.91
CA TYR A 118 10.20 -13.11 8.86
C TYR A 118 9.65 -14.51 8.68
N LEU A 119 8.52 -14.67 7.97
CA LEU A 119 7.77 -15.94 7.92
C LEU A 119 8.62 -17.10 7.37
N GLY A 120 9.46 -16.84 6.37
CA GLY A 120 10.38 -17.85 5.81
C GLY A 120 11.37 -18.35 6.85
N GLN A 121 11.98 -17.45 7.63
CA GLN A 121 12.91 -17.77 8.71
C GLN A 121 12.21 -18.52 9.84
N LEU A 122 11.03 -18.09 10.24
CA LEU A 122 10.23 -18.78 11.26
C LEU A 122 9.90 -20.20 10.82
N THR A 123 9.43 -20.39 9.59
CA THR A 123 9.04 -21.69 9.06
C THR A 123 10.23 -22.65 8.96
N ALA A 124 11.43 -22.12 8.72
CA ALA A 124 12.65 -22.94 8.63
C ALA A 124 13.18 -23.40 10.00
N ALA A 125 12.92 -22.63 11.08
CA ALA A 125 13.52 -22.87 12.40
C ALA A 125 12.53 -23.41 13.44
N ALA A 126 11.24 -23.07 13.34
CA ALA A 126 10.23 -23.46 14.31
C ALA A 126 9.81 -24.94 14.16
N ALA A 127 9.25 -25.51 15.23
CA ALA A 127 8.63 -26.83 15.18
C ALA A 127 7.37 -26.82 14.30
N SER A 128 6.59 -25.73 14.38
CA SER A 128 5.46 -25.48 13.48
C SER A 128 5.13 -23.99 13.42
N VAL A 129 4.59 -23.54 12.28
CA VAL A 129 4.08 -22.18 12.11
C VAL A 129 2.64 -22.27 11.60
N SER A 130 1.72 -21.65 12.34
CA SER A 130 0.32 -21.51 11.96
C SER A 130 0.01 -20.03 11.69
N VAL A 131 -0.55 -19.73 10.51
CA VAL A 131 -0.91 -18.39 10.11
C VAL A 131 -2.42 -18.22 10.22
N PHE A 132 -2.84 -17.26 11.00
CA PHE A 132 -4.23 -16.87 11.21
C PHE A 132 -4.52 -15.63 10.41
N ALA A 133 -5.45 -15.74 9.45
CA ALA A 133 -5.88 -14.58 8.67
C ALA A 133 -6.58 -13.59 9.61
N HIS A 134 -6.25 -12.31 9.45
CA HIS A 134 -6.89 -11.21 10.15
C HIS A 134 -7.35 -10.17 9.12
N ALA A 135 -8.64 -9.80 9.20
CA ALA A 135 -9.20 -8.80 8.31
C ALA A 135 -8.40 -7.46 8.42
N PRO A 136 -8.33 -6.66 7.33
CA PRO A 136 -8.98 -6.84 6.04
C PRO A 136 -8.21 -7.73 5.05
N ARG A 137 -7.06 -8.31 5.45
CA ARG A 137 -6.24 -9.10 4.55
C ARG A 137 -6.91 -10.39 4.19
N ARG A 138 -6.98 -10.66 2.89
CA ARG A 138 -7.52 -11.89 2.34
C ARG A 138 -6.37 -12.78 1.88
N ILE A 139 -6.45 -14.05 2.23
CA ILE A 139 -5.62 -15.07 1.61
C ILE A 139 -6.19 -15.25 0.20
N VAL A 140 -5.65 -14.55 -0.77
CA VAL A 140 -5.95 -14.80 -2.17
C VAL A 140 -5.15 -16.04 -2.53
N ALA A 141 -5.82 -17.19 -2.61
CA ALA A 141 -5.22 -18.37 -3.23
C ALA A 141 -4.82 -17.95 -4.65
N GLU A 142 -3.53 -18.03 -4.97
CA GLU A 142 -3.10 -17.85 -6.36
C GLU A 142 -3.89 -18.87 -7.17
N LEU A 143 -4.82 -18.37 -8.00
CA LEU A 143 -5.46 -19.21 -9.01
C LEU A 143 -4.32 -19.84 -9.80
N PRO A 144 -4.24 -21.17 -9.88
CA PRO A 144 -3.20 -21.83 -10.64
C PRO A 144 -3.44 -21.47 -12.11
N LEU A 145 -2.81 -20.40 -12.60
CA LEU A 145 -2.67 -20.21 -14.03
C LEU A 145 -2.08 -21.51 -14.57
N PRO A 146 -2.68 -22.11 -15.63
CA PRO A 146 -2.21 -23.37 -16.14
C PRO A 146 -0.71 -23.24 -16.44
N PRO A 147 0.15 -24.01 -15.78
CA PRO A 147 1.59 -23.81 -15.89
C PRO A 147 2.00 -24.11 -17.32
N THR A 148 2.62 -23.17 -18.00
CA THR A 148 3.30 -23.46 -19.26
C THR A 148 4.22 -24.67 -19.07
N ARG A 149 4.42 -25.51 -20.09
CA ARG A 149 5.25 -26.73 -20.01
C ARG A 149 6.62 -26.48 -19.35
N VAL A 150 7.21 -25.31 -19.57
CA VAL A 150 8.49 -24.89 -18.99
C VAL A 150 8.40 -24.66 -17.47
N LYS A 151 7.31 -24.01 -16.97
CA LYS A 151 7.10 -23.82 -15.52
C LYS A 151 6.83 -25.15 -14.81
N ARG A 152 6.17 -26.09 -15.46
CA ARG A 152 5.93 -27.43 -14.90
C ARG A 152 7.22 -28.23 -14.76
N TRP A 153 8.13 -28.12 -15.73
CA TRP A 153 9.43 -28.77 -15.70
C TRP A 153 10.36 -28.18 -14.63
N LEU A 154 10.40 -26.84 -14.51
CA LEU A 154 11.14 -26.14 -13.45
C LEU A 154 10.62 -26.45 -12.05
N ARG A 155 9.30 -26.54 -11.87
CA ARG A 155 8.69 -26.95 -10.58
C ARG A 155 9.04 -28.39 -10.20
N ARG A 156 9.11 -29.32 -11.16
CA ARG A 156 9.53 -30.70 -10.90
C ARG A 156 11.01 -30.79 -10.47
N ARG A 157 11.90 -29.97 -11.02
CA ARG A 157 13.30 -29.92 -10.60
C ARG A 157 13.49 -29.25 -9.24
N ALA A 158 12.73 -28.20 -8.95
CA ALA A 158 12.75 -27.52 -7.64
C ALA A 158 12.14 -28.38 -6.51
N ALA A 159 11.21 -29.28 -6.83
CA ALA A 159 10.59 -30.18 -5.84
C ALA A 159 11.51 -31.33 -5.36
N LEU A 160 12.61 -31.58 -6.04
CA LEU A 160 13.62 -32.57 -5.65
C LEU A 160 14.67 -32.01 -4.66
N GLY A 161 14.59 -30.71 -4.31
CA GLY A 161 15.51 -30.12 -3.37
C GLY A 161 14.77 -29.25 -2.34
N ARG A 162 14.66 -29.74 -1.12
CA ARG A 162 14.06 -29.13 0.08
C ARG A 162 12.54 -29.20 0.17
N GLN A 163 12.09 -30.08 1.01
CA GLN A 163 10.81 -30.01 1.71
C GLN A 163 10.85 -28.78 2.62
N GLN A 164 10.62 -27.57 2.06
CA GLN A 164 10.39 -26.39 2.87
C GLN A 164 9.02 -26.59 3.54
N SER A 165 9.04 -26.70 4.86
CA SER A 165 7.82 -26.71 5.67
C SER A 165 7.02 -25.46 5.30
N ARG A 166 5.78 -25.65 4.83
CA ARG A 166 4.88 -24.53 4.57
C ARG A 166 4.11 -24.21 5.84
N PRO A 167 3.86 -22.93 6.15
CA PRO A 167 3.04 -22.59 7.29
C PRO A 167 1.63 -23.14 7.10
N ALA A 168 1.03 -23.64 8.19
CA ALA A 168 -0.36 -24.08 8.19
C ALA A 168 -1.28 -22.84 8.17
N LEU A 169 -2.19 -22.78 7.22
CA LEU A 169 -3.16 -21.68 7.13
C LEU A 169 -4.41 -22.03 7.92
N VAL A 170 -4.80 -21.18 8.87
CA VAL A 170 -6.02 -21.31 9.65
C VAL A 170 -7.01 -20.26 9.15
N ALA A 171 -8.07 -20.73 8.49
CA ALA A 171 -9.09 -19.86 7.90
C ALA A 171 -10.17 -19.45 8.90
N SER A 172 -10.36 -20.23 9.96
CA SER A 172 -11.35 -19.94 11.00
C SER A 172 -10.95 -18.68 11.79
N PRO A 173 -11.87 -17.73 12.03
CA PRO A 173 -11.55 -16.51 12.76
C PRO A 173 -11.16 -16.81 14.20
N ILE A 174 -10.30 -15.99 14.77
CA ILE A 174 -9.88 -16.08 16.15
C ILE A 174 -11.05 -15.65 17.04
N SER A 175 -11.49 -16.52 17.95
CA SER A 175 -12.50 -16.20 18.97
C SER A 175 -11.87 -15.65 20.25
N ALA A 176 -10.73 -16.22 20.67
CA ALA A 176 -10.01 -15.78 21.86
C ALA A 176 -8.55 -16.24 21.84
N ILE A 177 -7.71 -15.54 22.58
CA ILE A 177 -6.39 -16.00 22.98
C ILE A 177 -6.53 -16.66 24.35
N THR A 178 -5.94 -17.84 24.52
CA THR A 178 -5.94 -18.61 25.77
C THR A 178 -4.56 -18.54 26.42
N PRO A 179 -4.40 -18.92 27.69
CA PRO A 179 -3.09 -18.96 28.33
C PRO A 179 -2.04 -19.81 27.62
N SER A 180 -2.45 -20.78 26.79
CA SER A 180 -1.58 -21.72 26.10
C SER A 180 -1.70 -21.65 24.57
N GLY A 181 -2.44 -20.69 24.00
CA GLY A 181 -2.59 -20.61 22.55
C GLY A 181 -3.74 -19.75 22.05
N ILE A 182 -4.35 -20.19 20.96
CA ILE A 182 -5.41 -19.47 20.25
C ILE A 182 -6.61 -20.41 20.07
N ARG A 183 -7.80 -19.91 20.42
CA ARG A 183 -9.07 -20.57 20.12
C ARG A 183 -9.72 -19.92 18.91
N THR A 184 -10.12 -20.73 17.96
CA THR A 184 -10.84 -20.31 16.74
C THR A 184 -12.35 -20.43 16.90
N GLY A 185 -13.11 -19.78 16.02
CA GLY A 185 -14.58 -19.73 16.08
C GLY A 185 -15.28 -21.08 15.88
N ASP A 186 -14.60 -22.05 15.30
CA ASP A 186 -15.01 -23.45 15.20
C ASP A 186 -14.74 -24.28 16.48
N GLY A 187 -14.26 -23.62 17.54
CA GLY A 187 -14.01 -24.24 18.84
C GLY A 187 -12.67 -24.97 18.98
N ILE A 188 -11.80 -24.91 17.96
CA ILE A 188 -10.50 -25.58 17.99
C ILE A 188 -9.49 -24.75 18.80
N ASP A 189 -8.78 -25.42 19.72
CA ASP A 189 -7.68 -24.84 20.49
C ASP A 189 -6.34 -25.16 19.83
N HIS A 190 -5.67 -24.14 19.33
CA HIS A 190 -4.33 -24.21 18.75
C HIS A 190 -3.30 -23.88 19.83
N ARG A 191 -2.58 -24.88 20.31
CA ARG A 191 -1.49 -24.68 21.28
C ARG A 191 -0.28 -24.05 20.61
N VAL A 192 0.18 -22.91 21.12
CA VAL A 192 1.36 -22.20 20.61
C VAL A 192 2.23 -21.69 21.76
N ASP A 193 3.51 -21.58 21.50
CA ASP A 193 4.52 -21.13 22.46
C ASP A 193 4.86 -19.64 22.24
N ALA A 194 4.56 -19.12 21.04
CA ALA A 194 4.74 -17.71 20.72
C ALA A 194 3.67 -17.21 19.74
N ILE A 195 3.36 -15.91 19.83
CA ILE A 195 2.45 -15.20 18.92
C ILE A 195 3.21 -14.01 18.31
N VAL A 196 3.31 -13.99 16.99
CA VAL A 196 3.86 -12.87 16.21
C VAL A 196 2.70 -12.15 15.51
N TYR A 197 2.52 -10.86 15.78
CA TYR A 197 1.50 -10.06 15.14
C TYR A 197 2.05 -9.43 13.85
N GLY A 198 1.35 -9.59 12.76
CA GLY A 198 1.57 -8.96 11.45
C GLY A 198 0.29 -8.26 11.01
N THR A 199 -0.18 -7.34 11.85
CA THR A 199 -1.52 -6.74 11.74
C THR A 199 -1.49 -5.29 11.27
N GLY A 200 -0.32 -4.80 10.83
CA GLY A 200 -0.16 -3.46 10.30
C GLY A 200 0.15 -2.42 11.37
N PHE A 201 -0.15 -1.18 11.05
CA PHE A 201 0.28 -0.02 11.82
C PHE A 201 -0.90 0.92 12.10
N ALA A 202 -0.73 1.74 13.13
CA ALA A 202 -1.58 2.87 13.46
C ALA A 202 -0.76 4.17 13.43
N ILE A 203 -1.44 5.28 13.31
CA ILE A 203 -0.83 6.61 13.48
C ILE A 203 -0.67 6.84 15.00
N PRO A 204 0.49 7.29 15.49
CA PRO A 204 0.66 7.66 16.89
C PRO A 204 -0.25 8.83 17.30
N ASP A 205 -0.73 8.83 18.55
CA ASP A 205 -1.60 9.90 19.07
C ASP A 205 -0.93 11.29 19.05
N GLN A 206 0.40 11.32 19.15
CA GLN A 206 1.22 12.54 19.09
C GLN A 206 2.05 12.59 17.80
N THR A 207 1.37 12.44 16.66
CA THR A 207 2.04 12.55 15.37
C THR A 207 2.20 14.03 15.00
N PRO A 208 3.38 14.45 14.50
CA PRO A 208 3.55 15.74 13.86
C PRO A 208 2.48 15.98 12.81
N GLU A 209 2.07 17.22 12.62
CA GLU A 209 1.13 17.56 11.57
C GLU A 209 1.71 17.12 10.22
N LEU A 210 1.03 16.21 9.53
CA LEU A 210 1.41 15.74 8.21
C LEU A 210 0.21 15.87 7.28
N VAL A 211 0.30 16.83 6.36
CA VAL A 211 -0.76 17.19 5.42
C VAL A 211 -0.24 17.01 4.00
N GLY A 212 -0.88 16.12 3.27
CA GLY A 212 -0.54 15.78 1.89
C GLY A 212 -1.30 16.61 0.86
N ALA A 213 -1.35 16.08 -0.35
CA ALA A 213 -2.01 16.70 -1.50
C ALA A 213 -3.50 16.93 -1.23
N GLY A 214 -4.02 18.05 -1.73
CA GLY A 214 -5.41 18.45 -1.50
C GLY A 214 -5.76 18.71 -0.04
N GLY A 215 -4.77 18.93 0.83
CA GLY A 215 -4.97 19.19 2.25
C GLY A 215 -5.34 17.96 3.10
N VAL A 216 -5.20 16.76 2.58
CA VAL A 216 -5.54 15.51 3.29
C VAL A 216 -4.55 15.26 4.42
N SER A 217 -5.04 15.12 5.64
CA SER A 217 -4.20 14.76 6.79
C SER A 217 -3.83 13.28 6.80
N ILE A 218 -2.73 12.93 7.47
CA ILE A 218 -2.31 11.53 7.58
C ILE A 218 -3.37 10.67 8.29
N ASN A 219 -4.11 11.22 9.25
CA ASN A 219 -5.18 10.51 9.94
C ASN A 219 -6.35 10.17 9.02
N GLU A 220 -6.72 11.09 8.11
CA GLU A 220 -7.76 10.82 7.11
C GLU A 220 -7.31 9.79 6.08
N ALA A 221 -6.07 9.92 5.58
CA ALA A 221 -5.52 8.97 4.61
C ALA A 221 -5.36 7.57 5.20
N TRP A 222 -5.15 7.48 6.52
CA TRP A 222 -4.92 6.21 7.23
C TRP A 222 -6.19 5.50 7.65
N ALA A 223 -7.37 6.12 7.52
CA ALA A 223 -8.63 5.53 7.94
C ALA A 223 -8.88 4.12 7.35
N ASP A 224 -8.45 3.91 6.11
CA ASP A 224 -8.57 2.64 5.38
C ASP A 224 -7.21 1.91 5.22
N GLY A 225 -6.12 2.48 5.70
CA GLY A 225 -4.77 1.99 5.48
C GLY A 225 -4.26 1.14 6.64
N MET A 226 -3.49 0.09 6.33
CA MET A 226 -2.88 -0.78 7.33
C MET A 226 -1.36 -0.72 7.34
N GLU A 227 -0.75 -0.45 6.19
CA GLU A 227 0.69 -0.30 6.05
C GLU A 227 1.03 0.54 4.81
N PRO A 228 2.15 1.27 4.82
CA PRO A 228 2.63 1.94 3.63
C PRO A 228 2.95 0.93 2.53
N PHE A 229 2.73 1.30 1.28
CA PHE A 229 3.11 0.47 0.13
C PHE A 229 4.62 0.18 0.16
N LEU A 230 4.99 -1.10 0.21
CA LEU A 230 6.38 -1.58 0.40
C LEU A 230 7.09 -0.98 1.62
N GLY A 231 6.35 -0.44 2.60
CA GLY A 231 6.91 0.29 3.73
C GLY A 231 7.46 1.67 3.39
N VAL A 232 7.22 2.18 2.17
CA VAL A 232 7.84 3.44 1.69
C VAL A 232 6.86 4.52 1.28
N ALA A 233 5.63 4.22 0.85
CA ALA A 233 4.75 5.24 0.29
C ALA A 233 3.31 5.13 0.78
N ILE A 234 2.62 6.26 0.88
CA ILE A 234 1.21 6.38 1.27
C ILE A 234 0.51 7.22 0.21
N ARG A 235 -0.66 6.78 -0.25
CA ARG A 235 -1.50 7.55 -1.16
C ARG A 235 -1.97 8.85 -0.50
N GLY A 236 -1.94 9.95 -1.24
CA GLY A 236 -2.22 11.29 -0.75
C GLY A 236 -0.99 12.06 -0.28
N PHE A 237 0.19 11.41 -0.26
CA PHE A 237 1.46 12.03 0.18
C PHE A 237 2.51 11.91 -0.93
N PRO A 238 2.36 12.67 -2.02
CA PRO A 238 3.33 12.65 -3.11
C PRO A 238 4.70 13.09 -2.62
N ASN A 239 5.77 12.55 -3.19
CA ASN A 239 7.15 12.89 -2.88
C ASN A 239 7.54 12.66 -1.39
N TYR A 240 6.69 12.01 -0.58
CA TYR A 240 6.96 11.71 0.82
C TYR A 240 7.16 10.21 1.01
N PHE A 241 8.38 9.83 1.35
CA PHE A 241 8.74 8.44 1.55
C PHE A 241 9.02 8.14 3.01
N LEU A 242 8.70 6.92 3.42
CA LEU A 242 8.95 6.39 4.75
C LEU A 242 10.04 5.32 4.69
N ILE A 243 10.77 5.16 5.76
CA ILE A 243 11.66 3.99 5.95
C ILE A 243 11.20 3.30 7.24
N THR A 244 10.29 2.34 7.09
CA THR A 244 9.65 1.68 8.22
C THR A 244 10.30 0.36 8.64
N GLY A 245 11.26 -0.15 7.84
CA GLY A 245 11.85 -1.48 8.06
C GLY A 245 10.92 -2.62 7.58
N PRO A 246 11.27 -3.86 7.80
CA PRO A 246 12.49 -4.33 8.48
C PRO A 246 13.77 -4.24 7.63
N ASP A 247 13.68 -4.15 6.30
CA ASP A 247 14.82 -4.01 5.38
C ASP A 247 14.93 -2.56 4.88
N ALA A 248 15.51 -1.68 5.73
CA ALA A 248 15.73 -0.29 5.38
C ALA A 248 16.59 -0.13 4.12
N GLY A 249 17.55 -1.02 3.90
CA GLY A 249 18.40 -0.98 2.70
C GLY A 249 17.63 -1.23 1.41
N ALA A 250 16.72 -2.20 1.39
CA ALA A 250 15.84 -2.45 0.25
C ALA A 250 14.88 -1.29 0.01
N GLN A 251 14.31 -0.73 1.08
CA GLN A 251 13.42 0.43 1.01
C GLN A 251 14.11 1.65 0.42
N VAL A 252 15.34 1.95 0.88
CA VAL A 252 16.14 3.08 0.35
C VAL A 252 16.49 2.87 -1.12
N ARG A 253 16.86 1.67 -1.53
CA ARG A 253 17.11 1.37 -2.96
C ARG A 253 15.86 1.62 -3.80
N TYR A 254 14.70 1.20 -3.32
CA TYR A 254 13.44 1.42 -4.03
C TYR A 254 13.08 2.92 -4.12
N VAL A 255 13.29 3.68 -3.04
CA VAL A 255 13.13 5.14 -3.07
C VAL A 255 14.08 5.77 -4.07
N ALA A 256 15.35 5.35 -4.12
CA ALA A 256 16.31 5.85 -5.11
C ALA A 256 15.87 5.54 -6.56
N GLU A 257 15.25 4.39 -6.82
CA GLU A 257 14.64 4.07 -8.12
C GLU A 257 13.47 5.02 -8.45
N CYS A 258 12.64 5.38 -7.46
CA CYS A 258 11.58 6.38 -7.60
C CYS A 258 12.16 7.74 -8.01
N LEU A 259 13.19 8.22 -7.32
CA LEU A 259 13.85 9.49 -7.63
C LEU A 259 14.51 9.47 -9.01
N ALA A 260 15.21 8.39 -9.35
CA ALA A 260 15.81 8.22 -10.67
C ALA A 260 14.75 8.18 -11.80
N LEU A 261 13.56 7.67 -11.53
CA LEU A 261 12.46 7.71 -12.50
C LEU A 261 11.90 9.12 -12.65
N MET A 262 11.72 9.86 -11.54
CA MET A 262 11.33 11.28 -11.59
C MET A 262 12.30 12.10 -12.44
N ASP A 263 13.61 11.94 -12.21
CA ASP A 263 14.64 12.69 -12.96
C ASP A 263 14.60 12.36 -14.46
N ARG A 264 14.52 11.05 -14.80
CA ARG A 264 14.45 10.63 -16.23
C ARG A 264 13.19 11.10 -16.94
N SER A 265 12.08 11.21 -16.23
CA SER A 265 10.80 11.68 -16.80
C SER A 265 10.59 13.19 -16.66
N ALA A 266 11.56 13.92 -16.10
CA ALA A 266 11.45 15.33 -15.73
C ALA A 266 10.19 15.63 -14.88
N SER A 267 9.78 14.66 -14.06
CA SER A 267 8.59 14.78 -13.21
C SER A 267 8.94 15.50 -11.91
N THR A 268 8.03 16.34 -11.45
CA THR A 268 8.15 17.05 -10.17
C THR A 268 7.36 16.39 -9.04
N ARG A 269 6.47 15.44 -9.39
CA ARG A 269 5.61 14.72 -8.46
C ARG A 269 5.64 13.21 -8.77
N ILE A 270 5.73 12.42 -7.73
CA ILE A 270 5.56 10.96 -7.76
C ILE A 270 4.66 10.54 -6.61
N GLU A 271 3.66 9.73 -6.89
CA GLU A 271 2.71 9.28 -5.89
C GLU A 271 2.32 7.83 -6.14
N VAL A 272 2.20 7.04 -5.08
CA VAL A 272 1.77 5.65 -5.21
C VAL A 272 0.34 5.58 -5.72
N LEU A 273 0.06 4.73 -6.72
CA LEU A 273 -1.28 4.50 -7.20
C LEU A 273 -2.15 3.91 -6.08
N ARG A 274 -3.38 4.39 -5.97
CA ARG A 274 -4.34 3.85 -4.97
C ARG A 274 -4.54 2.35 -5.15
N SER A 275 -4.66 1.89 -6.39
CA SER A 275 -4.79 0.46 -6.70
C SER A 275 -3.59 -0.34 -6.20
N SER A 276 -2.37 0.18 -6.37
CA SER A 276 -1.15 -0.48 -5.92
C SER A 276 -1.12 -0.61 -4.40
N GLN A 277 -1.42 0.47 -3.68
CA GLN A 277 -1.48 0.43 -2.22
C GLN A 277 -2.60 -0.45 -1.69
N GLN A 278 -3.81 -0.37 -2.28
CA GLN A 278 -4.93 -1.19 -1.89
C GLN A 278 -4.64 -2.68 -2.06
N VAL A 279 -4.14 -3.06 -3.24
CA VAL A 279 -3.73 -4.44 -3.53
C VAL A 279 -2.67 -4.93 -2.55
N PHE A 280 -1.69 -4.08 -2.24
CA PHE A 280 -0.65 -4.40 -1.28
C PHE A 280 -1.22 -4.63 0.12
N ASN A 281 -2.16 -3.79 0.57
CA ASN A 281 -2.80 -3.89 1.88
C ASN A 281 -3.79 -5.07 2.00
N GLU A 282 -4.46 -5.44 0.92
CA GLU A 282 -5.41 -6.57 0.91
C GLU A 282 -4.73 -7.92 0.74
N ARG A 283 -3.51 -7.94 0.20
CA ARG A 283 -2.77 -9.16 -0.05
C ARG A 283 -2.11 -9.69 1.23
N ALA A 284 -2.25 -10.99 1.48
CA ALA A 284 -1.47 -11.70 2.49
C ALA A 284 -0.02 -11.89 2.02
N HIS A 285 0.95 -11.48 2.82
CA HIS A 285 2.36 -11.63 2.53
C HIS A 285 2.92 -12.89 3.22
N PHE A 286 3.33 -13.88 2.43
CA PHE A 286 3.94 -15.13 2.91
C PHE A 286 5.46 -15.18 2.74
N GLY A 287 6.07 -14.08 2.40
CA GLY A 287 7.51 -13.90 2.24
C GLY A 287 7.84 -12.42 2.14
N PRO A 288 9.11 -12.06 1.99
CA PRO A 288 9.52 -10.68 1.75
C PRO A 288 8.74 -10.08 0.57
N ALA A 289 8.23 -8.87 0.76
CA ALA A 289 7.50 -8.17 -0.29
C ALA A 289 8.44 -7.99 -1.51
N GLN A 290 7.98 -8.45 -2.66
CA GLN A 290 8.73 -8.26 -3.90
C GLN A 290 8.53 -6.83 -4.39
N PRO A 291 9.59 -6.12 -4.78
CA PRO A 291 9.46 -4.79 -5.34
C PRO A 291 8.66 -4.84 -6.65
N PHE A 292 7.67 -3.95 -6.74
CA PHE A 292 6.96 -3.71 -8.00
C PHE A 292 7.79 -2.74 -8.86
N PRO A 293 7.77 -2.86 -10.20
CA PRO A 293 8.35 -1.84 -11.06
C PRO A 293 7.75 -0.47 -10.73
N VAL A 294 8.58 0.54 -10.44
CA VAL A 294 8.12 1.88 -10.02
C VAL A 294 7.12 2.46 -11.01
N ALA A 295 7.42 2.38 -12.30
CA ALA A 295 6.55 2.90 -13.37
C ALA A 295 5.14 2.30 -13.40
N SER A 296 4.93 1.10 -12.84
CA SER A 296 3.61 0.46 -12.77
C SER A 296 2.89 0.68 -11.44
N ALA A 297 3.62 1.08 -10.41
CA ALA A 297 3.10 1.24 -9.06
C ALA A 297 2.86 2.69 -8.66
N PHE A 298 3.47 3.63 -9.39
CA PHE A 298 3.39 5.06 -9.11
C PHE A 298 2.87 5.84 -10.31
N GLU A 299 2.23 6.94 -10.00
CA GLU A 299 1.85 8.00 -10.93
C GLU A 299 2.91 9.10 -10.87
N LEU A 300 3.28 9.63 -12.04
CA LEU A 300 4.23 10.73 -12.16
C LEU A 300 3.57 11.88 -12.91
N SER A 301 3.82 13.11 -12.46
CA SER A 301 3.43 14.31 -13.19
C SER A 301 4.53 15.36 -13.14
N SER A 302 4.66 16.13 -14.23
CA SER A 302 5.65 17.18 -14.38
C SER A 302 5.04 18.58 -14.27
N ASP A 303 3.71 18.68 -14.34
CA ASP A 303 3.00 19.94 -14.27
C ASP A 303 2.28 20.07 -12.93
N ALA A 304 2.59 21.15 -12.20
CA ALA A 304 1.92 21.51 -10.95
C ALA A 304 0.41 21.79 -11.16
N ARG A 305 0.02 22.04 -12.38
CA ARG A 305 -1.35 22.29 -12.84
C ARG A 305 -1.84 21.28 -13.88
N CYS A 306 -1.38 20.04 -13.86
CA CYS A 306 -2.17 19.00 -14.48
C CYS A 306 -3.42 18.84 -13.61
N ASP A 307 -4.44 19.63 -13.95
CA ASP A 307 -5.82 19.40 -13.59
C ASP A 307 -6.23 18.05 -14.17
N ASP A 308 -5.78 16.97 -13.57
CA ASP A 308 -6.49 15.72 -13.63
C ASP A 308 -7.81 15.98 -12.92
N GLN A 309 -8.76 16.51 -13.70
CA GLN A 309 -10.13 16.71 -13.22
C GLN A 309 -10.60 15.33 -12.81
N THR A 310 -10.59 15.10 -11.51
CA THR A 310 -10.93 13.81 -10.93
C THR A 310 -12.34 13.87 -10.37
N TYR A 311 -13.09 12.80 -10.55
CA TYR A 311 -14.37 12.60 -9.90
C TYR A 311 -14.32 11.31 -9.09
N ASP A 312 -14.68 11.38 -7.82
CA ASP A 312 -14.83 10.20 -6.95
C ASP A 312 -16.22 10.29 -6.28
N GLY A 313 -17.15 9.46 -6.70
CA GLY A 313 -18.52 9.53 -6.20
C GLY A 313 -19.46 8.51 -6.80
N LEU A 314 -20.75 8.71 -6.55
CA LEU A 314 -21.83 7.87 -7.07
C LEU A 314 -22.09 8.19 -8.53
N ALA A 315 -22.36 7.16 -9.31
CA ALA A 315 -22.71 7.25 -10.72
C ALA A 315 -23.72 6.16 -11.08
N THR A 316 -24.33 6.29 -12.24
CA THR A 316 -25.19 5.26 -12.83
C THR A 316 -24.54 4.76 -14.09
N LEU A 317 -24.28 3.44 -14.14
CA LEU A 317 -23.81 2.75 -15.33
C LEU A 317 -25.01 2.13 -16.05
N THR A 318 -25.27 2.58 -17.27
CA THR A 318 -26.34 2.02 -18.11
C THR A 318 -25.77 1.08 -19.14
N ILE A 319 -26.16 -0.20 -19.08
CA ILE A 319 -25.71 -1.26 -19.97
C ILE A 319 -26.96 -1.91 -20.61
N ALA A 320 -27.00 -1.95 -21.92
CA ALA A 320 -28.14 -2.54 -22.66
C ALA A 320 -29.53 -1.99 -22.22
N GLY A 321 -29.57 -0.71 -21.82
CA GLY A 321 -30.80 -0.07 -21.34
C GLY A 321 -31.11 -0.29 -19.86
N THR A 322 -30.35 -1.09 -19.15
CA THR A 322 -30.51 -1.32 -17.69
C THR A 322 -29.54 -0.43 -16.90
N ALA A 323 -30.07 0.30 -15.93
CA ALA A 323 -29.31 1.20 -15.07
C ALA A 323 -28.80 0.48 -13.81
N HIS A 324 -27.52 0.58 -13.53
CA HIS A 324 -26.87 0.01 -12.35
C HIS A 324 -26.22 1.14 -11.52
N PRO A 325 -26.58 1.30 -10.25
CA PRO A 325 -25.89 2.23 -9.37
C PRO A 325 -24.48 1.72 -9.09
N VAL A 326 -23.49 2.57 -9.28
CA VAL A 326 -22.07 2.26 -9.09
C VAL A 326 -21.39 3.40 -8.35
N ARG A 327 -20.28 3.13 -7.71
CA ARG A 327 -19.32 4.15 -7.33
C ARG A 327 -18.22 4.17 -8.39
N VAL A 328 -17.78 5.36 -8.76
CA VAL A 328 -16.72 5.53 -9.74
C VAL A 328 -15.65 6.46 -9.21
N ARG A 329 -14.44 6.19 -9.65
CA ARG A 329 -13.35 7.14 -9.60
C ARG A 329 -12.85 7.34 -11.02
N LEU A 330 -12.95 8.56 -11.51
CA LEU A 330 -12.61 8.95 -12.87
C LEU A 330 -11.53 10.02 -12.83
N SER A 331 -10.63 9.98 -13.78
CA SER A 331 -9.68 11.05 -14.09
C SER A 331 -9.62 11.26 -15.59
N GLY A 332 -9.35 12.47 -16.00
CA GLY A 332 -9.27 12.75 -17.44
C GLY A 332 -8.27 13.85 -17.74
N ARG A 333 -7.79 13.86 -18.96
CA ARG A 333 -6.84 14.84 -19.46
C ARG A 333 -7.09 15.14 -20.93
N LEU A 334 -6.69 16.33 -21.36
CA LEU A 334 -6.58 16.64 -22.78
C LEU A 334 -5.36 15.92 -23.35
N ASP A 335 -5.56 15.06 -24.35
CA ASP A 335 -4.46 14.40 -25.02
C ASP A 335 -3.84 15.35 -26.04
N PRO A 336 -2.55 15.69 -25.93
CA PRO A 336 -1.90 16.62 -26.85
C PRO A 336 -1.68 16.04 -28.26
N ILE A 337 -1.84 14.72 -28.44
CA ILE A 337 -1.62 14.06 -29.72
C ILE A 337 -2.86 14.16 -30.61
N ASP A 338 -4.06 13.90 -30.05
CA ASP A 338 -5.32 13.93 -30.81
C ASP A 338 -6.20 15.15 -30.51
N GLY A 339 -5.81 15.99 -29.54
CA GLY A 339 -6.52 17.19 -29.14
C GLY A 339 -7.88 16.91 -28.48
N ARG A 340 -8.13 15.67 -28.03
CA ARG A 340 -9.37 15.25 -27.39
C ARG A 340 -9.17 15.05 -25.89
N TYR A 341 -10.27 15.23 -25.17
CA TYR A 341 -10.26 14.90 -23.75
C TYR A 341 -10.47 13.39 -23.57
N HIS A 342 -9.50 12.73 -22.94
CA HIS A 342 -9.56 11.32 -22.58
C HIS A 342 -9.77 11.18 -21.09
N TRP A 343 -10.74 10.38 -20.72
CA TRP A 343 -11.00 10.06 -19.31
C TRP A 343 -11.06 8.55 -19.09
N GLN A 344 -10.62 8.15 -17.92
CA GLN A 344 -10.57 6.75 -17.50
C GLN A 344 -10.77 6.62 -16.00
N GLY A 345 -11.03 5.41 -15.54
CA GLY A 345 -11.12 5.17 -14.11
C GLY A 345 -11.62 3.79 -13.76
N THR A 346 -12.05 3.65 -12.51
CA THR A 346 -12.48 2.40 -11.92
C THR A 346 -13.94 2.48 -11.52
N LEU A 347 -14.68 1.43 -11.86
CA LEU A 347 -16.05 1.17 -11.41
C LEU A 347 -16.02 0.20 -10.22
N PHE A 348 -16.69 0.57 -9.15
CA PHE A 348 -16.89 -0.25 -7.98
C PHE A 348 -18.35 -0.69 -7.92
N SER A 349 -18.59 -2.00 -7.93
CA SER A 349 -19.92 -2.55 -7.72
C SER A 349 -20.29 -2.49 -6.24
N SER A 350 -21.57 -2.23 -5.96
CA SER A 350 -22.09 -2.36 -4.59
C SER A 350 -22.20 -3.85 -4.23
N PRO A 351 -21.81 -4.28 -3.02
CA PRO A 351 -22.06 -5.64 -2.55
C PRO A 351 -23.57 -6.01 -2.54
N ALA A 352 -24.45 -5.00 -2.38
CA ALA A 352 -25.89 -5.17 -2.39
C ALA A 352 -26.47 -5.32 -3.81
N GLN A 353 -25.75 -4.82 -4.82
CA GLN A 353 -26.15 -4.89 -6.23
C GLN A 353 -24.91 -5.16 -7.09
N PRO A 354 -24.45 -6.40 -7.16
CA PRO A 354 -23.31 -6.74 -7.99
C PRO A 354 -23.61 -6.48 -9.47
N LEU A 355 -22.62 -5.99 -10.20
CA LEU A 355 -22.71 -5.82 -11.63
C LEU A 355 -22.80 -7.20 -12.32
N PRO A 356 -23.58 -7.33 -13.40
CA PRO A 356 -23.73 -8.58 -14.12
C PRO A 356 -22.46 -8.89 -14.93
N ASP A 357 -21.52 -9.60 -14.34
CA ASP A 357 -20.20 -9.91 -14.92
C ASP A 357 -20.28 -10.58 -16.29
N GLU A 358 -21.28 -11.45 -16.53
CA GLU A 358 -21.47 -12.10 -17.82
C GLU A 358 -21.86 -11.10 -18.92
N VAL A 359 -22.69 -10.11 -18.57
CA VAL A 359 -23.10 -9.05 -19.50
C VAL A 359 -21.93 -8.12 -19.80
N LEU A 360 -21.12 -7.79 -18.79
CA LEU A 360 -19.95 -6.93 -18.91
C LEU A 360 -18.82 -7.55 -19.75
N ARG A 361 -18.72 -8.88 -19.78
CA ARG A 361 -17.77 -9.59 -20.65
C ARG A 361 -18.15 -9.54 -22.13
N GLN A 362 -19.45 -9.44 -22.42
CA GLN A 362 -19.97 -9.43 -23.79
C GLN A 362 -20.16 -8.02 -24.34
N ILE A 363 -20.57 -7.08 -23.49
CA ILE A 363 -20.88 -5.69 -23.87
C ILE A 363 -19.78 -4.79 -23.35
N ARG A 364 -18.99 -4.25 -24.27
CA ARG A 364 -17.88 -3.33 -23.94
C ARG A 364 -18.26 -1.85 -23.96
N THR A 365 -19.49 -1.53 -24.34
CA THR A 365 -19.98 -0.14 -24.41
C THR A 365 -21.10 0.08 -23.43
N ALA A 366 -21.02 1.19 -22.68
CA ALA A 366 -22.00 1.58 -21.67
C ALA A 366 -22.14 3.09 -21.70
N THR A 367 -23.16 3.60 -21.03
CA THR A 367 -23.28 5.03 -20.72
C THR A 367 -23.05 5.23 -19.23
N LEU A 368 -22.13 6.12 -18.88
CA LEU A 368 -21.88 6.50 -17.50
C LEU A 368 -22.48 7.86 -17.21
N THR A 369 -23.30 7.95 -16.17
CA THR A 369 -24.02 9.16 -15.79
C THR A 369 -23.63 9.58 -14.37
N VAL A 370 -23.27 10.84 -14.20
CA VAL A 370 -22.95 11.48 -12.90
C VAL A 370 -23.85 12.72 -12.79
N GLY A 371 -24.77 12.69 -11.85
CA GLY A 371 -25.81 13.75 -11.78
C GLY A 371 -26.60 13.85 -13.09
N GLU A 372 -26.55 14.99 -13.75
CA GLU A 372 -27.25 15.24 -15.01
C GLU A 372 -26.35 15.00 -16.26
N ARG A 373 -25.09 14.68 -16.09
CA ARG A 373 -24.12 14.53 -17.20
C ARG A 373 -23.92 13.09 -17.55
N SER A 374 -23.97 12.76 -18.83
CA SER A 374 -23.77 11.43 -19.34
C SER A 374 -22.67 11.40 -20.38
N ALA A 375 -21.86 10.35 -20.38
CA ALA A 375 -20.85 10.13 -21.39
C ALA A 375 -20.80 8.66 -21.83
N ALA A 376 -20.44 8.44 -23.09
CA ALA A 376 -20.20 7.10 -23.58
C ALA A 376 -18.92 6.53 -22.95
N ALA A 377 -19.04 5.36 -22.38
CA ALA A 377 -17.99 4.67 -21.67
C ALA A 377 -17.68 3.32 -22.32
N ARG A 378 -16.41 2.96 -22.39
CA ARG A 378 -15.98 1.61 -22.76
C ARG A 378 -15.45 0.89 -21.53
N ILE A 379 -15.98 -0.30 -21.27
CA ILE A 379 -15.46 -1.18 -20.23
C ILE A 379 -14.24 -1.88 -20.82
N VAL A 380 -13.07 -1.66 -20.21
CA VAL A 380 -11.78 -2.10 -20.74
C VAL A 380 -11.49 -3.53 -20.28
N GLU A 381 -11.53 -3.74 -18.96
CA GLU A 381 -11.23 -5.03 -18.36
C GLU A 381 -11.86 -5.15 -16.97
N GLN A 382 -12.04 -6.40 -16.53
CA GLN A 382 -12.30 -6.71 -15.13
C GLN A 382 -10.98 -6.91 -14.42
N THR A 383 -10.78 -6.18 -13.33
CA THR A 383 -9.59 -6.35 -12.51
C THR A 383 -9.69 -7.64 -11.70
N PRO A 384 -8.57 -8.24 -11.31
CA PRO A 384 -8.56 -9.44 -10.45
C PRO A 384 -9.32 -9.28 -9.12
N TRP A 385 -9.66 -8.05 -8.75
CA TRP A 385 -10.34 -7.68 -7.50
C TRP A 385 -11.84 -7.51 -7.65
N GLY A 386 -12.40 -7.82 -8.83
CA GLY A 386 -13.83 -7.68 -9.11
C GLY A 386 -14.30 -6.26 -9.41
N THR A 387 -13.38 -5.30 -9.58
CA THR A 387 -13.69 -3.97 -10.11
C THR A 387 -13.53 -3.95 -11.62
N HIS A 388 -14.08 -2.93 -12.30
CA HIS A 388 -13.98 -2.80 -13.75
C HIS A 388 -13.27 -1.51 -14.12
N SER A 389 -12.36 -1.58 -15.08
CA SER A 389 -11.75 -0.40 -15.70
C SER A 389 -12.68 0.16 -16.76
N VAL A 390 -12.86 1.47 -16.75
CA VAL A 390 -13.69 2.21 -17.72
C VAL A 390 -12.88 3.32 -18.36
N ALA A 391 -13.13 3.59 -19.64
CA ALA A 391 -12.51 4.69 -20.37
C ALA A 391 -13.50 5.33 -21.34
N GLY A 392 -13.30 6.62 -21.63
CA GLY A 392 -14.07 7.35 -22.62
C GLY A 392 -13.26 8.49 -23.28
N VAL A 393 -13.77 9.00 -24.38
CA VAL A 393 -13.17 10.10 -25.13
C VAL A 393 -14.22 11.17 -25.38
N GLY A 394 -13.87 12.42 -25.21
CA GLY A 394 -14.77 13.58 -25.27
C GLY A 394 -15.16 14.08 -23.90
N ALA A 395 -16.27 14.82 -23.80
CA ALA A 395 -16.72 15.38 -22.54
C ALA A 395 -16.92 14.29 -21.48
N PRO A 396 -16.29 14.40 -20.31
CA PRO A 396 -16.46 13.43 -19.23
C PRO A 396 -17.87 13.53 -18.60
N PRO A 397 -18.32 12.47 -17.90
CA PRO A 397 -19.64 12.49 -17.25
C PRO A 397 -19.69 13.34 -15.97
N TYR A 398 -18.62 14.02 -15.62
CA TYR A 398 -18.55 14.91 -14.45
C TYR A 398 -18.28 16.36 -14.84
N ALA A 399 -18.52 17.28 -13.92
CA ALA A 399 -18.25 18.70 -14.16
C ALA A 399 -16.74 18.94 -14.25
N MET A 400 -16.30 19.52 -15.34
CA MET A 400 -14.97 20.10 -15.43
C MET A 400 -14.99 21.46 -14.74
N THR A 401 -14.04 21.72 -13.87
CA THR A 401 -13.85 23.07 -13.30
C THR A 401 -13.44 23.97 -14.47
N GLU A 402 -14.28 24.98 -14.76
CA GLU A 402 -13.92 25.99 -15.76
C GLU A 402 -12.74 26.81 -15.24
N PHE A 403 -11.79 27.09 -16.12
CA PHE A 403 -10.62 27.96 -15.89
C PHE A 403 -11.02 29.42 -15.91
#